data_7967cd70894e037db373f03d0bbc07e1
#
_entry.id   7967cd70894e037db373f03d0bbc07e1
#
_cell.length_a   1.000
_cell.length_b   1.000
_cell.length_c   1.000
_cell.angle_alpha   90.00
_cell.angle_beta   90.00
_cell.angle_gamma   90.00
#
_symmetry.space_group_name_H-M   'P 1'
#
loop_
_entity.id
_entity.type
_entity.pdbx_description
1 polymer ?
#
loop_
_entity_poly.entity_id
_entity_poly.type
_entity_poly.pdbx_seq_one_letter_code
_entity_poly.pdbx_strand_id
1 'polypeptide(L)'
;MIASDVIHRVSTPADLAEVLGYRIGGGNHFEVAATARRYPMLDVLVQDQYALVHYWSREGIAGDQAVSTLTDAPAEVEFLHSDVLVPGSVVIDVETANACVEQFAETLSRPTVVEWAEL
;
A
#
# COMPACT_ATOMS: atom_id res chain seq x y z
N MET A 1 -2.07 -15.21 9.58
CA MET A 1 -2.05 -14.19 8.89
C MET A 1 -0.89 -13.39 9.10
N ILE A 2 -0.74 -12.55 8.70
CA ILE A 2 0.10 -11.71 8.30
C ILE A 2 -0.04 -10.38 8.81
N ALA A 3 0.76 -9.50 8.37
CA ALA A 3 0.87 -8.18 8.89
C ALA A 3 -0.45 -7.44 8.94
N SER A 4 -1.37 -7.69 8.02
CA SER A 4 -2.64 -6.99 8.02
C SER A 4 -3.55 -7.38 9.17
N ASP A 5 -3.39 -8.59 9.73
CA ASP A 5 -4.20 -9.04 10.87
C ASP A 5 -3.48 -8.80 12.20
N VAL A 6 -2.21 -8.45 12.15
CA VAL A 6 -1.40 -8.22 13.33
C VAL A 6 -1.07 -6.74 13.42
N ILE A 7 -1.35 -6.13 14.58
CA ILE A 7 -1.01 -4.73 14.80
C ILE A 7 0.49 -4.63 15.10
N HIS A 8 1.20 -3.94 14.23
CA HIS A 8 2.59 -3.61 14.42
C HIS A 8 2.72 -2.16 14.85
N ARG A 9 3.31 -1.93 16.01
CA ARG A 9 3.57 -0.58 16.48
C ARG A 9 4.93 -0.13 15.98
N VAL A 10 4.91 0.84 15.08
CA VAL A 10 6.10 1.33 14.41
C VAL A 10 6.48 2.68 15.00
N SER A 11 7.69 2.77 15.55
CA SER A 11 8.20 3.99 16.18
C SER A 11 9.30 4.66 15.38
N THR A 12 9.95 3.92 14.49
CA THR A 12 11.11 4.42 13.72
C THR A 12 10.98 4.01 12.25
N PRO A 13 11.68 4.72 11.34
CA PRO A 13 11.74 4.30 9.93
C PRO A 13 12.28 2.88 9.75
N ALA A 14 13.19 2.44 10.61
CA ALA A 14 13.74 1.08 10.55
C ALA A 14 12.68 0.03 10.88
N ASP A 15 11.85 0.28 11.89
CA ASP A 15 10.74 -0.61 12.26
C ASP A 15 9.73 -0.71 11.11
N LEU A 16 9.42 0.42 10.49
CA LEU A 16 8.51 0.47 9.35
C LEU A 16 9.04 -0.36 8.18
N ALA A 17 10.31 -0.19 7.84
CA ALA A 17 10.94 -0.94 6.75
C ALA A 17 10.91 -2.45 7.02
N GLU A 18 11.12 -2.86 8.27
CA GLU A 18 11.06 -4.28 8.65
C GLU A 18 9.66 -4.85 8.41
N VAL A 19 8.62 -4.17 8.88
CA VAL A 19 7.23 -4.61 8.70
C VAL A 19 6.87 -4.69 7.21
N LEU A 20 7.24 -3.68 6.44
CA LEU A 20 6.96 -3.64 5.00
C LEU A 20 7.67 -4.76 4.22
N GLY A 21 8.69 -5.35 4.81
CA GLY A 21 9.42 -6.47 4.22
C GLY A 21 8.77 -7.84 4.43
N TYR A 22 7.76 -7.94 5.28
CA TYR A 22 7.11 -9.22 5.56
C TYR A 22 6.35 -9.74 4.34
N ARG A 23 6.57 -11.01 3.98
CA ARG A 23 5.94 -11.66 2.83
C ARG A 23 5.48 -13.05 3.16
N ILE A 24 4.34 -13.45 2.58
CA ILE A 24 3.83 -14.80 2.61
C ILE A 24 3.46 -15.16 1.16
N GLY A 25 4.15 -16.17 0.59
CA GLY A 25 3.93 -16.52 -0.81
C GLY A 25 4.25 -15.39 -1.79
N GLY A 26 5.23 -14.55 -1.45
CA GLY A 26 5.64 -13.41 -2.28
C GLY A 26 4.78 -12.16 -2.09
N GLY A 27 3.74 -12.21 -1.26
CA GLY A 27 2.82 -11.08 -1.11
C GLY A 27 2.44 -10.77 0.33
N ASN A 28 1.71 -9.69 0.49
CA ASN A 28 1.12 -9.30 1.77
C ASN A 28 0.11 -8.16 1.57
N HIS A 29 -0.58 -7.82 2.65
CA HIS A 29 -1.51 -6.69 2.69
C HIS A 29 -1.22 -5.87 3.95
N PHE A 30 -1.00 -4.57 3.77
CA PHE A 30 -0.72 -3.66 4.88
C PHE A 30 -1.78 -2.56 4.93
N GLU A 31 -2.30 -2.30 6.13
CA GLU A 31 -3.09 -1.10 6.41
C GLU A 31 -2.24 -0.21 7.32
N VAL A 32 -1.99 1.02 6.89
CA VAL A 32 -1.13 1.96 7.59
C VAL A 32 -1.95 3.16 8.07
N ALA A 33 -1.93 3.41 9.37
CA ALA A 33 -2.69 4.50 9.98
C ALA A 33 -2.00 4.95 11.26
N ALA A 34 -2.41 6.12 11.76
CA ALA A 34 -1.95 6.59 13.07
C ALA A 34 -2.47 5.64 14.17
N THR A 35 -1.73 5.54 15.28
CA THR A 35 -2.09 4.65 16.38
C THR A 35 -3.46 4.97 16.98
N ALA A 36 -3.81 6.25 17.05
CA ALA A 36 -5.02 6.69 17.76
C ALA A 36 -6.28 6.73 16.89
N ARG A 37 -6.16 6.55 15.58
CA ARG A 37 -7.32 6.64 14.68
C ARG A 37 -7.05 5.86 13.39
N ARG A 38 -8.12 5.32 12.82
CA ARG A 38 -8.04 4.51 11.60
C ARG A 38 -7.83 5.36 10.35
N TYR A 39 -8.40 6.55 10.28
CA TYR A 39 -8.33 7.42 9.11
C TYR A 39 -7.60 8.72 9.44
N PRO A 40 -6.85 9.28 8.49
CA PRO A 40 -6.57 8.76 7.15
C PRO A 40 -5.81 7.44 7.19
N MET A 41 -5.97 6.64 6.13
CA MET A 41 -5.37 5.31 6.02
C MET A 41 -4.78 5.10 4.64
N LEU A 42 -3.65 4.41 4.59
CA LEU A 42 -3.05 3.93 3.36
C LEU A 42 -3.15 2.41 3.34
N ASP A 43 -3.68 1.87 2.26
CA ASP A 43 -3.86 0.43 2.07
C ASP A 43 -2.92 -0.03 0.96
N VAL A 44 -2.11 -1.05 1.23
CA VAL A 44 -1.05 -1.51 0.33
C VAL A 44 -1.13 -3.02 0.16
N LEU A 45 -1.41 -3.46 -1.05
CA LEU A 45 -1.28 -4.85 -1.46
C LEU A 45 0.04 -5.02 -2.17
N VAL A 46 0.77 -6.09 -1.86
CA VAL A 46 2.07 -6.38 -2.48
C VAL A 46 2.05 -7.80 -3.01
N GLN A 47 2.59 -7.99 -4.22
CA GLN A 47 2.86 -9.30 -4.78
C GLN A 47 4.12 -9.18 -5.64
N ASP A 48 5.18 -9.91 -5.24
CA ASP A 48 6.47 -9.87 -5.92
C ASP A 48 7.00 -8.43 -5.99
N GLN A 49 7.24 -7.89 -7.19
CA GLN A 49 7.71 -6.52 -7.36
C GLN A 49 6.58 -5.49 -7.54
N TYR A 50 5.33 -5.93 -7.49
CA TYR A 50 4.18 -5.07 -7.77
C TYR A 50 3.41 -4.73 -6.50
N ALA A 51 2.75 -3.57 -6.52
CA ALA A 51 1.90 -3.13 -5.43
C ALA A 51 0.67 -2.40 -5.95
N LEU A 52 -0.40 -2.46 -5.16
CA LEU A 52 -1.61 -1.68 -5.38
C LEU A 52 -1.82 -0.82 -4.14
N VAL A 53 -1.90 0.49 -4.31
CA VAL A 53 -1.97 1.43 -3.19
C VAL A 53 -3.22 2.28 -3.28
N HIS A 54 -3.99 2.28 -2.18
CA HIS A 54 -5.16 3.13 -2.01
C HIS A 54 -4.99 4.04 -0.80
N TYR A 55 -5.58 5.24 -0.88
CA TYR A 55 -5.61 6.20 0.21
C TYR A 55 -7.05 6.56 0.54
N TRP A 56 -7.41 6.51 1.81
CA TRP A 56 -8.71 6.96 2.30
C TRP A 56 -8.52 8.06 3.32
N SER A 57 -9.10 9.23 3.05
CA SER A 57 -9.04 10.35 4.01
C SER A 57 -10.00 10.14 5.17
N ARG A 58 -11.09 9.41 4.96
CA ARG A 58 -12.12 9.13 5.98
C ARG A 58 -12.93 7.90 5.59
N GLU A 59 -13.70 7.39 6.55
CA GLU A 59 -14.62 6.30 6.31
C GLU A 59 -15.74 6.70 5.34
N GLY A 60 -16.24 5.75 4.58
CA GLY A 60 -17.42 5.93 3.74
C GLY A 60 -17.18 6.55 2.37
N ILE A 61 -15.94 6.78 1.98
CA ILE A 61 -15.61 7.27 0.63
C ILE A 61 -14.96 6.15 -0.18
N ALA A 62 -14.95 6.30 -1.51
CA ALA A 62 -14.33 5.31 -2.39
C ALA A 62 -12.80 5.32 -2.32
N GLY A 63 -12.23 6.45 -1.92
CA GLY A 63 -10.78 6.59 -1.81
C GLY A 63 -10.10 6.97 -3.13
N ASP A 64 -8.79 7.06 -3.07
CA ASP A 64 -7.93 7.36 -4.21
C ASP A 64 -7.00 6.20 -4.48
N GLN A 65 -6.68 5.96 -5.74
CA GLN A 65 -5.75 4.92 -6.15
C GLN A 65 -4.51 5.54 -6.77
N ALA A 66 -3.32 5.05 -6.38
CA ALA A 66 -2.06 5.50 -6.96
C ALA A 66 -2.03 5.17 -8.45
N VAL A 67 -1.62 6.15 -9.27
CA VAL A 67 -1.53 5.99 -10.72
C VAL A 67 -0.23 5.30 -11.08
N SER A 68 -0.33 4.27 -11.93
CA SER A 68 0.83 3.52 -12.39
C SER A 68 1.68 4.35 -13.33
N THR A 69 3.01 4.23 -13.17
CA THR A 69 3.99 4.77 -14.11
C THR A 69 4.79 3.67 -14.81
N LEU A 70 4.41 2.41 -14.60
CA LEU A 70 5.10 1.27 -15.20
C LEU A 70 4.81 1.18 -16.69
N THR A 71 5.84 0.91 -17.48
CA THR A 71 5.74 0.78 -18.94
C THR A 71 5.71 -0.66 -19.40
N ASP A 72 6.10 -1.59 -18.55
CA ASP A 72 6.25 -3.01 -18.85
C ASP A 72 5.49 -3.93 -17.90
N ALA A 73 4.42 -3.41 -17.29
CA ALA A 73 3.60 -4.20 -16.39
C ALA A 73 2.94 -5.36 -17.16
N PRO A 74 2.74 -6.54 -16.53
CA PRO A 74 1.99 -7.62 -17.14
C PRO A 74 0.52 -7.20 -17.36
N ALA A 75 -0.21 -7.98 -18.16
CA ALA A 75 -1.61 -7.67 -18.44
C ALA A 75 -2.45 -7.67 -17.15
N GLU A 76 -2.15 -8.61 -16.25
CA GLU A 76 -2.86 -8.77 -14.97
C GLU A 76 -1.87 -9.12 -13.87
N VAL A 77 -2.18 -8.71 -12.64
CA VAL A 77 -1.42 -9.07 -11.44
C VAL A 77 -2.38 -9.65 -10.41
N GLU A 78 -2.05 -10.84 -9.91
CA GLU A 78 -2.82 -11.47 -8.86
C GLU A 78 -2.13 -11.25 -7.52
N PHE A 79 -2.87 -10.64 -6.59
CA PHE A 79 -2.41 -10.47 -5.22
C PHE A 79 -2.95 -11.65 -4.41
N LEU A 80 -2.16 -12.72 -4.35
CA LEU A 80 -2.58 -14.00 -3.80
C LEU A 80 -3.04 -13.91 -2.35
N HIS A 81 -2.34 -13.11 -1.57
CA HIS A 81 -2.67 -12.95 -0.16
C HIS A 81 -4.07 -12.40 0.07
N SER A 82 -4.54 -11.52 -0.80
CA SER A 82 -5.85 -10.86 -0.69
C SER A 82 -6.88 -11.44 -1.65
N ASP A 83 -6.50 -12.43 -2.46
CA ASP A 83 -7.35 -13.05 -3.47
C ASP A 83 -7.95 -12.00 -4.42
N VAL A 84 -7.10 -11.11 -4.93
CA VAL A 84 -7.49 -10.00 -5.81
C VAL A 84 -6.70 -10.09 -7.10
N LEU A 85 -7.41 -10.01 -8.24
CA LEU A 85 -6.81 -9.93 -9.56
C LEU A 85 -7.11 -8.55 -10.16
N VAL A 86 -6.08 -7.83 -10.58
CA VAL A 86 -6.23 -6.49 -11.12
C VAL A 86 -5.49 -6.34 -12.44
N PRO A 87 -5.90 -5.39 -13.31
CA PRO A 87 -5.13 -5.07 -14.50
C PRO A 87 -3.74 -4.54 -14.14
N GLY A 88 -2.74 -4.88 -14.96
CA GLY A 88 -1.39 -4.36 -14.75
C GLY A 88 -1.30 -2.84 -14.86
N SER A 89 -2.28 -2.21 -15.50
CA SER A 89 -2.33 -0.75 -15.65
C SER A 89 -2.57 0.02 -14.34
N VAL A 90 -2.97 -0.68 -13.26
CA VAL A 90 -3.25 -0.02 -11.98
C VAL A 90 -2.21 -0.32 -10.90
N VAL A 91 -1.20 -1.12 -11.20
CA VAL A 91 -0.16 -1.45 -10.22
C VAL A 91 1.05 -0.52 -10.34
N ILE A 92 1.73 -0.31 -9.22
CA ILE A 92 3.00 0.39 -9.15
C ILE A 92 4.08 -0.58 -8.67
N ASP A 93 5.33 -0.16 -8.70
CA ASP A 93 6.40 -0.98 -8.15
C ASP A 93 6.46 -0.87 -6.63
N VAL A 94 7.02 -1.90 -5.99
CA VAL A 94 7.11 -1.96 -4.53
C VAL A 94 7.94 -0.81 -3.95
N GLU A 95 9.01 -0.40 -4.63
CA GLU A 95 9.83 0.72 -4.15
C GLU A 95 9.03 2.02 -4.05
N THR A 96 8.22 2.31 -5.05
CA THR A 96 7.34 3.48 -5.04
C THR A 96 6.27 3.36 -3.95
N ALA A 97 5.71 2.16 -3.78
CA ALA A 97 4.75 1.91 -2.71
C ALA A 97 5.37 2.15 -1.33
N ASN A 98 6.59 1.67 -1.11
CA ASN A 98 7.30 1.90 0.14
C ASN A 98 7.56 3.38 0.38
N ALA A 99 7.91 4.14 -0.66
CA ALA A 99 8.07 5.59 -0.56
C ALA A 99 6.76 6.28 -0.16
N CYS A 100 5.62 5.81 -0.69
CA CYS A 100 4.30 6.30 -0.26
C CYS A 100 4.09 6.08 1.23
N VAL A 101 4.38 4.87 1.71
CA VAL A 101 4.18 4.53 3.13
C VAL A 101 5.09 5.38 4.03
N GLU A 102 6.35 5.54 3.65
CA GLU A 102 7.30 6.35 4.42
C GLU A 102 6.83 7.80 4.51
N GLN A 103 6.40 8.39 3.41
CA GLN A 103 5.89 9.76 3.41
C GLN A 103 4.61 9.88 4.23
N PHE A 104 3.69 8.93 4.07
CA PHE A 104 2.45 8.91 4.84
C PHE A 104 2.73 8.84 6.34
N ALA A 105 3.68 8.02 6.75
CA ALA A 105 4.05 7.89 8.16
C ALA A 105 4.54 9.22 8.77
N GLU A 106 5.20 10.06 7.96
CA GLU A 106 5.66 11.37 8.40
C GLU A 106 4.56 12.42 8.46
N THR A 107 3.66 12.40 7.48
CA THR A 107 2.71 13.52 7.27
C THR A 107 1.28 13.20 7.68
N LEU A 108 0.91 11.92 7.72
CA LEU A 108 -0.47 11.45 7.90
C LEU A 108 -1.43 12.10 6.91
N SER A 109 -0.94 12.34 5.69
CA SER A 109 -1.73 12.90 4.59
C SER A 109 -1.40 12.16 3.30
N ARG A 110 -2.19 12.44 2.25
CA ARG A 110 -1.99 11.74 0.97
C ARG A 110 -0.58 11.97 0.44
N PRO A 111 0.19 10.89 0.19
CA PRO A 111 1.55 11.03 -0.32
C PRO A 111 1.62 11.78 -1.66
N THR A 112 2.70 12.51 -1.87
CA THR A 112 2.91 13.28 -3.10
C THR A 112 3.90 12.63 -4.06
N VAL A 113 4.46 11.48 -3.71
CA VAL A 113 5.43 10.75 -4.54
C VAL A 113 4.78 10.06 -5.73
N VAL A 114 3.46 9.98 -5.77
CA VAL A 114 2.69 9.44 -6.89
C VAL A 114 1.56 10.38 -7.23
N GLU A 115 0.99 10.22 -8.42
CA GLU A 115 -0.29 10.84 -8.78
C GLU A 115 -1.43 9.92 -8.33
N TRP A 116 -2.60 10.48 -8.13
CA TRP A 116 -3.77 9.77 -7.62
C TRP A 116 -4.96 9.91 -8.55
N ALA A 117 -5.70 8.82 -8.71
CA ALA A 117 -6.98 8.80 -9.39
C ALA A 117 -8.07 8.61 -8.34
N GLU A 118 -9.10 9.43 -8.39
CA GLU A 118 -10.27 9.28 -7.51
C GLU A 118 -11.12 8.11 -8.00
N LEU A 119 -11.54 7.28 -7.07
CA LEU A 119 -12.38 6.10 -7.36
C LEU A 119 -13.87 6.41 -7.22
#